data_5d6e1a191d4eb367570a59db9e571229
#
_entry.id   5d6e1a191d4eb367570a59db9e571229
#
_cell.length_a   1.000
_cell.length_b   1.000
_cell.length_c   1.000
_cell.angle_alpha   90.00
_cell.angle_beta   90.00
_cell.angle_gamma   90.00
#
_symmetry.space_group_name_H-M   'P 1'
#
loop_
_entity.id
_entity.type
_entity.pdbx_description
1 polymer ?
#
loop_
_entity_poly.entity_id
_entity_poly.type
_entity_poly.pdbx_seq_one_letter_code
_entity_poly.pdbx_strand_id
1 'polypeptide(L)'
;TDKDGALDELFKIKEEGLAKAVGLAMGRIDIMFPILKNWDFDVIINHNRYTLLNREADEMYSYAHSKNISIFNAAPYAGGVLAKGPSNFKKITYQDASEEKLAPAREIERVCKKYNVEMGAAALQFSMKDKRITSTICGVTSVQSIEKNLAWAKTDIPEEFWNEVLKLPFSTKDPESERVYTAG
;
A
#
# COMPACT_ATOMS: atom_id res chain seq x y z
N THR A 1 5.65 -10.50 -22.24
CA THR A 1 6.02 -11.85 -21.77
C THR A 1 6.31 -12.71 -23.00
N ASP A 2 7.46 -12.49 -23.58
CA ASP A 2 7.92 -13.28 -24.73
C ASP A 2 8.38 -14.64 -24.21
N LYS A 3 8.26 -15.68 -25.04
CA LYS A 3 8.81 -17.00 -24.77
C LYS A 3 10.31 -16.87 -24.49
N ASP A 4 10.78 -17.59 -23.49
CA ASP A 4 12.17 -17.53 -22.98
C ASP A 4 12.53 -16.14 -22.40
N GLY A 5 11.55 -15.39 -21.91
CA GLY A 5 11.71 -14.09 -21.28
C GLY A 5 12.02 -14.15 -19.79
N ALA A 6 12.12 -12.97 -19.17
CA ALA A 6 12.49 -12.84 -17.74
C ALA A 6 11.58 -13.62 -16.79
N LEU A 7 10.28 -13.78 -17.11
CA LEU A 7 9.36 -14.55 -16.27
C LEU A 7 9.62 -16.05 -16.40
N ASP A 8 9.86 -16.57 -17.61
CA ASP A 8 10.20 -17.98 -17.80
C ASP A 8 11.47 -18.35 -17.03
N GLU A 9 12.51 -17.52 -17.11
CA GLU A 9 13.75 -17.72 -16.36
C GLU A 9 13.52 -17.62 -14.83
N LEU A 10 12.67 -16.71 -14.37
CA LEU A 10 12.33 -16.58 -12.95
C LEU A 10 11.67 -17.89 -12.41
N PHE A 11 10.71 -18.44 -13.15
CA PHE A 11 10.04 -19.69 -12.74
C PHE A 11 10.96 -20.89 -12.85
N LYS A 12 11.83 -20.93 -13.84
CA LYS A 12 12.87 -21.97 -13.96
C LYS A 12 13.82 -21.99 -12.76
N ILE A 13 14.23 -20.85 -12.25
CA ILE A 13 15.03 -20.73 -11.00
C ILE A 13 14.31 -21.40 -9.82
N LYS A 14 12.98 -21.27 -9.73
CA LYS A 14 12.17 -21.93 -8.71
C LYS A 14 12.12 -23.46 -8.95
N GLU A 15 11.90 -23.90 -10.18
CA GLU A 15 11.87 -25.33 -10.56
C GLU A 15 13.20 -26.03 -10.29
N GLU A 16 14.32 -25.34 -10.51
CA GLU A 16 15.67 -25.84 -10.22
C GLU A 16 15.99 -25.83 -8.71
N GLY A 17 15.08 -25.35 -7.85
CA GLY A 17 15.26 -25.30 -6.40
C GLY A 17 16.22 -24.23 -5.90
N LEU A 18 16.66 -23.30 -6.76
CA LEU A 18 17.53 -22.19 -6.40
C LEU A 18 16.78 -21.09 -5.63
N ALA A 19 15.45 -20.97 -5.83
CA ALA A 19 14.55 -20.16 -5.03
C ALA A 19 13.39 -21.01 -4.50
N LYS A 20 12.99 -20.76 -3.25
CA LYS A 20 11.82 -21.42 -2.64
C LYS A 20 10.49 -20.81 -3.07
N ALA A 21 10.52 -19.53 -3.41
CA ALA A 21 9.35 -18.76 -3.79
C ALA A 21 9.77 -17.66 -4.79
N VAL A 22 8.86 -17.33 -5.69
CA VAL A 22 9.04 -16.22 -6.65
C VAL A 22 7.89 -15.25 -6.54
N GLY A 23 8.19 -13.97 -6.74
CA GLY A 23 7.22 -12.91 -6.54
C GLY A 23 7.25 -11.83 -7.60
N LEU A 24 6.16 -11.07 -7.66
CA LEU A 24 6.01 -9.93 -8.54
C LEU A 24 5.91 -8.64 -7.71
N ALA A 25 6.79 -7.69 -7.99
CA ALA A 25 6.83 -6.39 -7.33
C ALA A 25 6.62 -5.28 -8.36
N MET A 26 5.49 -4.56 -8.26
CA MET A 26 5.16 -3.50 -9.20
C MET A 26 4.16 -2.50 -8.61
N GLY A 27 4.22 -1.23 -9.01
CA GLY A 27 3.21 -0.22 -8.68
C GLY A 27 1.99 -0.33 -9.60
N ARG A 28 2.18 -0.40 -10.92
CA ARG A 28 1.11 -0.37 -11.92
C ARG A 28 0.24 -1.62 -11.92
N ILE A 29 -1.00 -1.46 -11.43
CA ILE A 29 -1.99 -2.57 -11.34
C ILE A 29 -2.42 -3.04 -12.73
N ASP A 30 -2.59 -2.13 -13.67
CA ASP A 30 -2.98 -2.43 -15.06
C ASP A 30 -1.99 -3.36 -15.78
N ILE A 31 -0.72 -3.36 -15.38
CA ILE A 31 0.31 -4.27 -15.88
C ILE A 31 0.43 -5.49 -14.96
N MET A 32 0.47 -5.28 -13.67
CA MET A 32 0.71 -6.34 -12.67
C MET A 32 -0.40 -7.39 -12.65
N PHE A 33 -1.65 -6.95 -12.69
CA PHE A 33 -2.78 -7.86 -12.51
C PHE A 33 -2.96 -8.85 -13.68
N PRO A 34 -2.85 -8.45 -14.96
CA PRO A 34 -2.80 -9.41 -16.07
C PRO A 34 -1.66 -10.43 -15.95
N ILE A 35 -0.46 -10.00 -15.54
CA ILE A 35 0.67 -10.91 -15.34
C ILE A 35 0.36 -11.89 -14.22
N LEU A 36 -0.17 -11.43 -13.09
CA LEU A 36 -0.55 -12.27 -11.96
C LEU A 36 -1.60 -13.34 -12.32
N LYS A 37 -2.48 -13.05 -13.26
CA LYS A 37 -3.49 -14.03 -13.73
C LYS A 37 -2.92 -15.14 -14.61
N ASN A 38 -1.74 -14.95 -15.18
CA ASN A 38 -1.14 -15.88 -16.15
C ASN A 38 0.07 -16.64 -15.60
N TRP A 39 0.50 -16.37 -14.35
CA TRP A 39 1.70 -16.95 -13.75
C TRP A 39 1.46 -17.27 -12.28
N ASP A 40 1.97 -18.43 -11.81
CA ASP A 40 1.76 -18.93 -10.45
C ASP A 40 2.76 -18.38 -9.44
N PHE A 41 2.68 -17.07 -9.20
CA PHE A 41 3.50 -16.41 -8.18
C PHE A 41 3.14 -16.85 -6.76
N ASP A 42 4.12 -16.86 -5.86
CA ASP A 42 3.93 -17.15 -4.44
C ASP A 42 3.63 -15.87 -3.63
N VAL A 43 4.13 -14.72 -4.10
CA VAL A 43 4.01 -13.46 -3.38
C VAL A 43 3.93 -12.26 -4.33
N ILE A 44 3.20 -11.25 -3.92
CA ILE A 44 3.18 -9.96 -4.59
C ILE A 44 3.56 -8.84 -3.63
N ILE A 45 4.26 -7.82 -4.15
CA ILE A 45 4.48 -6.54 -3.45
C ILE A 45 3.87 -5.43 -4.31
N ASN A 46 2.94 -4.69 -3.73
CA ASN A 46 2.39 -3.48 -4.34
C ASN A 46 2.46 -2.31 -3.35
N HIS A 47 2.60 -1.07 -3.83
CA HIS A 47 2.80 0.09 -2.99
C HIS A 47 1.86 1.24 -3.36
N ASN A 48 1.47 2.04 -2.37
CA ASN A 48 0.61 3.23 -2.51
C ASN A 48 -0.81 2.99 -3.05
N ARG A 49 -1.19 1.81 -3.49
CA ARG A 49 -2.49 1.48 -4.12
C ARG A 49 -3.48 0.81 -3.18
N TYR A 50 -3.07 0.60 -1.92
CA TYR A 50 -3.97 0.14 -0.86
C TYR A 50 -3.68 0.87 0.46
N THR A 51 -4.34 2.00 0.66
CA THR A 51 -4.18 2.91 1.79
C THR A 51 -5.54 3.51 2.19
N LEU A 52 -5.60 4.32 3.24
CA LEU A 52 -6.83 5.08 3.55
C LEU A 52 -7.27 6.04 2.41
N LEU A 53 -6.35 6.43 1.52
CA LEU A 53 -6.63 7.34 0.39
C LEU A 53 -6.92 6.64 -0.93
N ASN A 54 -6.48 5.39 -1.10
CA ASN A 54 -6.54 4.70 -2.38
C ASN A 54 -6.86 3.22 -2.20
N ARG A 55 -7.70 2.65 -3.08
CA ARG A 55 -8.13 1.25 -3.10
C ARG A 55 -7.98 0.61 -4.49
N GLU A 56 -7.12 1.12 -5.33
CA GLU A 56 -6.92 0.58 -6.69
C GLU A 56 -6.54 -0.90 -6.68
N ALA A 57 -5.76 -1.34 -5.68
CA ALA A 57 -5.33 -2.73 -5.57
C ALA A 57 -6.40 -3.70 -5.02
N ASP A 58 -7.60 -3.25 -4.67
CA ASP A 58 -8.59 -4.05 -3.93
C ASP A 58 -9.00 -5.34 -4.66
N GLU A 59 -9.30 -5.24 -5.96
CA GLU A 59 -9.66 -6.39 -6.79
C GLU A 59 -8.48 -7.37 -6.92
N MET A 60 -7.28 -6.85 -7.20
CA MET A 60 -6.07 -7.67 -7.31
C MET A 60 -5.75 -8.39 -5.99
N TYR A 61 -5.92 -7.72 -4.84
CA TYR A 61 -5.73 -8.35 -3.53
C TYR A 61 -6.76 -9.43 -3.25
N SER A 62 -8.01 -9.24 -3.63
CA SER A 62 -9.07 -10.27 -3.51
C SER A 62 -8.73 -11.49 -4.37
N TYR A 63 -8.28 -11.27 -5.60
CA TYR A 63 -7.81 -12.34 -6.48
C TYR A 63 -6.60 -13.08 -5.89
N ALA A 64 -5.54 -12.36 -5.51
CA ALA A 64 -4.34 -12.96 -4.94
C ALA A 64 -4.65 -13.80 -3.69
N HIS A 65 -5.48 -13.27 -2.79
CA HIS A 65 -5.92 -14.00 -1.60
C HIS A 65 -6.68 -15.27 -1.94
N SER A 66 -7.58 -15.24 -2.93
CA SER A 66 -8.33 -16.42 -3.39
C SER A 66 -7.44 -17.52 -3.99
N LYS A 67 -6.24 -17.14 -4.44
CA LYS A 67 -5.22 -18.03 -5.00
C LYS A 67 -4.14 -18.43 -3.99
N ASN A 68 -4.28 -18.05 -2.71
CA ASN A 68 -3.27 -18.25 -1.67
C ASN A 68 -1.91 -17.58 -1.97
N ILE A 69 -1.90 -16.51 -2.77
CA ILE A 69 -0.71 -15.71 -3.03
C ILE A 69 -0.51 -14.75 -1.87
N SER A 70 0.68 -14.73 -1.28
CA SER A 70 1.02 -13.82 -0.19
C SER A 70 1.03 -12.37 -0.67
N ILE A 71 0.40 -11.47 0.09
CA ILE A 71 0.29 -10.05 -0.26
C ILE A 71 1.13 -9.22 0.70
N PHE A 72 2.12 -8.52 0.17
CA PHE A 72 2.90 -7.53 0.89
C PHE A 72 2.46 -6.13 0.45
N ASN A 73 1.70 -5.46 1.33
CA ASN A 73 1.24 -4.09 1.09
C ASN A 73 2.29 -3.09 1.56
N ALA A 74 2.90 -2.38 0.64
CA ALA A 74 3.95 -1.41 0.95
C ALA A 74 3.45 0.05 0.92
N ALA A 75 4.18 0.92 1.59
CA ALA A 75 3.90 2.36 1.67
C ALA A 75 2.48 2.70 2.20
N PRO A 76 2.05 2.18 3.36
CA PRO A 76 0.71 2.43 3.90
C PRO A 76 0.44 3.90 4.19
N TYR A 77 1.48 4.73 4.24
CA TYR A 77 1.41 6.17 4.54
C TYR A 77 1.23 7.06 3.30
N ALA A 78 0.94 6.49 2.12
CA ALA A 78 0.74 7.25 0.86
C ALA A 78 1.88 8.26 0.58
N GLY A 79 3.13 7.78 0.62
CA GLY A 79 4.32 8.60 0.45
C GLY A 79 4.67 9.49 1.64
N GLY A 80 3.96 9.34 2.77
CA GLY A 80 4.25 10.03 4.03
C GLY A 80 3.15 10.98 4.51
N VAL A 81 2.19 11.36 3.68
CA VAL A 81 1.12 12.30 4.07
C VAL A 81 0.28 11.78 5.23
N LEU A 82 -0.01 10.47 5.26
CA LEU A 82 -0.78 9.84 6.33
C LEU A 82 0.01 9.65 7.63
N ALA A 83 1.35 9.71 7.58
CA ALA A 83 2.20 9.67 8.78
C ALA A 83 2.45 11.04 9.39
N LYS A 84 2.56 12.08 8.56
CA LYS A 84 2.96 13.44 8.96
C LYS A 84 1.78 14.41 9.07
N GLY A 85 0.64 14.04 8.48
CA GLY A 85 -0.53 14.90 8.33
C GLY A 85 -0.41 15.88 7.15
N PRO A 86 -1.53 16.19 6.45
CA PRO A 86 -1.56 17.07 5.29
C PRO A 86 -1.26 18.54 5.62
N SER A 87 -1.36 18.93 6.90
CA SER A 87 -0.99 20.24 7.36
C SER A 87 0.53 20.47 7.39
N ASN A 88 1.30 19.39 7.62
CA ASN A 88 2.76 19.43 7.74
C ASN A 88 3.48 18.88 6.52
N PHE A 89 2.78 18.11 5.66
CA PHE A 89 3.41 17.44 4.53
C PHE A 89 2.47 17.43 3.33
N LYS A 90 2.82 18.22 2.31
CA LYS A 90 1.98 18.47 1.13
C LYS A 90 2.33 17.60 -0.07
N LYS A 91 2.79 16.36 0.16
CA LYS A 91 3.08 15.40 -0.92
C LYS A 91 2.23 14.15 -0.75
N ILE A 92 1.64 13.68 -1.84
CA ILE A 92 0.98 12.37 -1.93
C ILE A 92 1.77 11.54 -2.93
N THR A 93 2.09 10.29 -2.57
CA THR A 93 2.88 9.38 -3.44
C THR A 93 4.14 10.04 -4.01
N TYR A 94 4.86 10.77 -3.13
CA TYR A 94 6.13 11.47 -3.44
C TYR A 94 6.01 12.68 -4.37
N GLN A 95 4.81 13.10 -4.77
CA GLN A 95 4.55 14.25 -5.63
C GLN A 95 3.91 15.39 -4.83
N ASP A 96 4.24 16.62 -5.17
CA ASP A 96 3.57 17.80 -4.61
C ASP A 96 2.08 17.76 -4.94
N ALA A 97 1.24 17.98 -3.94
CA ALA A 97 -0.20 17.89 -4.06
C ALA A 97 -0.87 19.23 -3.87
N SER A 98 -1.82 19.56 -4.76
CA SER A 98 -2.68 20.74 -4.59
C SER A 98 -3.60 20.56 -3.37
N GLU A 99 -4.20 21.65 -2.90
CA GLU A 99 -5.15 21.61 -1.79
C GLU A 99 -6.37 20.70 -2.11
N GLU A 100 -6.79 20.65 -3.36
CA GLU A 100 -7.84 19.74 -3.83
C GLU A 100 -7.44 18.26 -3.67
N LYS A 101 -6.21 17.90 -4.07
CA LYS A 101 -5.67 16.55 -3.90
C LYS A 101 -5.46 16.17 -2.42
N LEU A 102 -5.21 17.17 -1.56
CA LEU A 102 -5.05 16.97 -0.12
C LEU A 102 -6.38 16.89 0.64
N ALA A 103 -7.50 17.33 0.06
CA ALA A 103 -8.79 17.38 0.74
C ALA A 103 -9.21 16.03 1.36
N PRO A 104 -9.09 14.86 0.70
CA PRO A 104 -9.39 13.57 1.33
C PRO A 104 -8.50 13.27 2.56
N ALA A 105 -7.21 13.64 2.51
CA ALA A 105 -6.32 13.47 3.65
C ALA A 105 -6.70 14.38 4.83
N ARG A 106 -7.22 15.59 4.55
CA ARG A 106 -7.73 16.49 5.60
C ARG A 106 -8.98 15.94 6.28
N GLU A 107 -9.87 15.30 5.54
CA GLU A 107 -11.03 14.63 6.13
C GLU A 107 -10.62 13.47 7.03
N ILE A 108 -9.65 12.66 6.62
CA ILE A 108 -9.07 11.63 7.49
C ILE A 108 -8.45 12.27 8.74
N GLU A 109 -7.68 13.36 8.60
CA GLU A 109 -7.10 14.10 9.73
C GLU A 109 -8.18 14.61 10.68
N ARG A 110 -9.30 15.13 10.16
CA ARG A 110 -10.45 15.60 10.95
C ARG A 110 -11.05 14.47 11.79
N VAL A 111 -11.28 13.31 11.19
CA VAL A 111 -11.79 12.13 11.91
C VAL A 111 -10.78 11.65 12.96
N CYS A 112 -9.48 11.62 12.62
CA CYS A 112 -8.42 11.28 13.56
C CYS A 112 -8.44 12.20 14.79
N LYS A 113 -8.55 13.51 14.60
CA LYS A 113 -8.64 14.51 15.69
C LYS A 113 -9.88 14.31 16.56
N LYS A 114 -11.03 14.02 15.95
CA LYS A 114 -12.30 13.75 16.67
C LYS A 114 -12.18 12.61 17.68
N TYR A 115 -11.48 11.55 17.31
CA TYR A 115 -11.32 10.35 18.14
C TYR A 115 -9.99 10.27 18.88
N ASN A 116 -9.17 11.33 18.82
CA ASN A 116 -7.82 11.38 19.40
C ASN A 116 -6.93 10.21 18.92
N VAL A 117 -7.00 9.88 17.63
CA VAL A 117 -6.21 8.83 16.98
C VAL A 117 -5.09 9.46 16.17
N GLU A 118 -3.86 8.98 16.31
CA GLU A 118 -2.78 9.39 15.42
C GLU A 118 -3.03 8.87 13.99
N MET A 119 -2.96 9.77 13.00
CA MET A 119 -3.23 9.45 11.60
C MET A 119 -2.32 8.34 11.07
N GLY A 120 -1.05 8.30 11.51
CA GLY A 120 -0.11 7.23 11.16
C GLY A 120 -0.52 5.88 11.74
N ALA A 121 -1.06 5.84 12.95
CA ALA A 121 -1.59 4.63 13.55
C ALA A 121 -2.79 4.10 12.73
N ALA A 122 -3.72 4.98 12.38
CA ALA A 122 -4.86 4.63 11.55
C ALA A 122 -4.42 4.09 10.18
N ALA A 123 -3.48 4.74 9.51
CA ALA A 123 -2.98 4.33 8.20
C ALA A 123 -2.25 2.96 8.23
N LEU A 124 -1.43 2.75 9.26
CA LEU A 124 -0.72 1.48 9.45
C LEU A 124 -1.70 0.34 9.74
N GLN A 125 -2.58 0.54 10.72
CA GLN A 125 -3.52 -0.48 11.13
C GLN A 125 -4.60 -0.76 10.08
N PHE A 126 -4.96 0.22 9.23
CA PHE A 126 -5.81 -0.02 8.08
C PHE A 126 -5.27 -1.16 7.20
N SER A 127 -3.97 -1.15 6.90
CA SER A 127 -3.32 -2.23 6.16
C SER A 127 -3.22 -3.53 6.97
N MET A 128 -2.84 -3.44 8.24
CA MET A 128 -2.63 -4.60 9.11
C MET A 128 -3.92 -5.35 9.45
N LYS A 129 -5.07 -4.68 9.49
CA LYS A 129 -6.38 -5.28 9.81
C LYS A 129 -6.99 -6.03 8.64
N ASP A 130 -6.54 -5.83 7.42
CA ASP A 130 -7.02 -6.55 6.25
C ASP A 130 -6.46 -7.97 6.24
N LYS A 131 -7.34 -8.94 6.40
CA LYS A 131 -6.98 -10.37 6.49
C LYS A 131 -6.34 -10.94 5.23
N ARG A 132 -6.48 -10.25 4.10
CA ARG A 132 -5.85 -10.64 2.84
C ARG A 132 -4.35 -10.32 2.83
N ILE A 133 -3.93 -9.30 3.61
CA ILE A 133 -2.56 -8.80 3.63
C ILE A 133 -1.71 -9.66 4.58
N THR A 134 -0.70 -10.31 4.02
CA THR A 134 0.24 -11.15 4.77
C THR A 134 1.22 -10.30 5.58
N SER A 135 1.69 -9.18 5.01
CA SER A 135 2.62 -8.26 5.67
C SER A 135 2.46 -6.82 5.17
N THR A 136 2.60 -5.86 6.09
CA THR A 136 2.65 -4.43 5.77
C THR A 136 4.09 -3.93 5.82
N ILE A 137 4.57 -3.36 4.72
CA ILE A 137 5.95 -2.90 4.59
C ILE A 137 6.02 -1.38 4.75
N CYS A 138 6.70 -0.94 5.80
CA CYS A 138 6.94 0.47 6.10
C CYS A 138 8.41 0.83 5.88
N GLY A 139 8.67 1.89 5.10
CA GLY A 139 9.99 2.50 5.03
C GLY A 139 10.36 3.19 6.34
N VAL A 140 11.56 2.95 6.84
CA VAL A 140 12.09 3.58 8.06
C VAL A 140 13.48 4.13 7.79
N THR A 141 13.80 5.31 8.37
CA THR A 141 15.08 6.00 8.17
C THR A 141 15.81 6.29 9.47
N SER A 142 15.20 5.96 10.62
CA SER A 142 15.76 6.20 11.95
C SER A 142 15.18 5.24 12.98
N VAL A 143 15.87 5.09 14.11
CA VAL A 143 15.38 4.31 15.27
C VAL A 143 14.02 4.83 15.74
N GLN A 144 13.88 6.15 15.84
CA GLN A 144 12.62 6.80 16.24
C GLN A 144 11.46 6.44 15.31
N SER A 145 11.72 6.29 14.00
CA SER A 145 10.70 5.86 13.04
C SER A 145 10.24 4.42 13.29
N ILE A 146 11.17 3.53 13.67
CA ILE A 146 10.85 2.13 14.02
C ILE A 146 10.02 2.10 15.30
N GLU A 147 10.46 2.79 16.35
CA GLU A 147 9.76 2.86 17.64
C GLU A 147 8.34 3.41 17.46
N LYS A 148 8.19 4.45 16.65
CA LYS A 148 6.90 5.05 16.34
C LYS A 148 5.98 4.09 15.57
N ASN A 149 6.48 3.38 14.57
CA ASN A 149 5.71 2.36 13.86
C ASN A 149 5.26 1.23 14.79
N LEU A 150 6.13 0.78 15.69
CA LEU A 150 5.79 -0.25 16.67
C LEU A 150 4.73 0.22 17.67
N ALA A 151 4.81 1.48 18.10
CA ALA A 151 3.78 2.09 18.95
C ALA A 151 2.44 2.18 18.20
N TRP A 152 2.44 2.67 16.97
CA TRP A 152 1.25 2.78 16.12
C TRP A 152 0.59 1.43 15.83
N ALA A 153 1.38 0.38 15.61
CA ALA A 153 0.85 -0.96 15.39
C ALA A 153 0.08 -1.51 16.60
N LYS A 154 0.40 -1.02 17.81
CA LYS A 154 -0.20 -1.46 19.08
C LYS A 154 -1.21 -0.46 19.63
N THR A 155 -1.40 0.69 19.01
CA THR A 155 -2.36 1.70 19.47
C THR A 155 -3.76 1.11 19.45
N ASP A 156 -4.48 1.26 20.55
CA ASP A 156 -5.90 0.92 20.57
C ASP A 156 -6.71 2.00 19.85
N ILE A 157 -7.43 1.61 18.80
CA ILE A 157 -8.23 2.50 17.97
C ILE A 157 -9.69 2.09 18.08
N PRO A 158 -10.59 2.99 18.58
CA PRO A 158 -11.99 2.69 18.79
C PRO A 158 -12.71 2.22 17.51
N GLU A 159 -13.67 1.32 17.64
CA GLU A 159 -14.44 0.81 16.50
C GLU A 159 -15.27 1.92 15.83
N GLU A 160 -15.75 2.90 16.61
CA GLU A 160 -16.46 4.08 16.11
C GLU A 160 -15.60 4.91 15.16
N PHE A 161 -14.29 4.98 15.38
CA PHE A 161 -13.36 5.61 14.46
C PHE A 161 -13.36 4.87 13.12
N TRP A 162 -13.23 3.54 13.14
CA TRP A 162 -13.22 2.72 11.92
C TRP A 162 -14.53 2.85 11.15
N ASN A 163 -15.66 2.85 11.87
CA ASN A 163 -17.01 3.02 11.30
C ASN A 163 -17.20 4.38 10.60
N GLU A 164 -16.47 5.42 11.01
CA GLU A 164 -16.51 6.73 10.36
C GLU A 164 -15.46 6.86 9.26
N VAL A 165 -14.20 6.54 9.53
CA VAL A 165 -13.11 6.75 8.57
C VAL A 165 -13.24 5.90 7.30
N LEU A 166 -13.76 4.67 7.41
CA LEU A 166 -13.95 3.78 6.28
C LEU A 166 -15.10 4.21 5.34
N LYS A 167 -15.97 5.14 5.77
CA LYS A 167 -17.01 5.75 4.93
C LYS A 167 -16.52 6.95 4.14
N LEU A 168 -15.33 7.46 4.43
CA LEU A 168 -14.75 8.57 3.68
C LEU A 168 -14.44 8.14 2.24
N PRO A 169 -14.54 9.08 1.29
CA PRO A 169 -14.21 8.79 -0.11
C PRO A 169 -12.72 8.46 -0.27
N PHE A 170 -12.44 7.54 -1.18
CA PHE A 170 -11.10 7.14 -1.58
C PHE A 170 -10.99 7.07 -3.11
N SER A 171 -9.79 7.14 -3.64
CA SER A 171 -9.52 6.97 -5.07
C SER A 171 -9.35 5.49 -5.43
N THR A 172 -9.75 5.14 -6.65
CA THR A 172 -9.45 3.85 -7.31
C THR A 172 -8.60 4.04 -8.56
N LYS A 173 -8.05 5.25 -8.77
CA LYS A 173 -7.16 5.56 -9.88
C LYS A 173 -5.71 5.39 -9.45
N ASP A 174 -4.83 5.04 -10.40
CA ASP A 174 -3.40 4.97 -10.13
C ASP A 174 -2.90 6.31 -9.54
N PRO A 175 -2.40 6.31 -8.28
CA PRO A 175 -1.96 7.53 -7.62
C PRO A 175 -0.68 8.13 -8.22
N GLU A 176 -0.03 7.41 -9.13
CA GLU A 176 1.19 7.85 -9.81
C GLU A 176 0.99 8.02 -11.34
N SER A 177 -0.27 7.96 -11.84
CA SER A 177 -0.59 8.09 -13.26
C SER A 177 -0.09 9.38 -13.91
N GLU A 178 0.02 10.46 -13.14
CA GLU A 178 0.51 11.77 -13.60
C GLU A 178 2.01 11.98 -13.32
N ARG A 179 2.70 10.96 -12.78
CA ARG A 179 4.10 11.09 -12.41
C ARG A 179 5.00 11.08 -13.64
N VAL A 180 5.69 12.19 -13.86
CA VAL A 180 6.75 12.27 -14.87
C VAL A 180 8.04 11.70 -14.26
N TYR A 181 8.50 10.58 -14.78
CA TYR A 181 9.79 10.01 -14.41
C TYR A 181 10.88 10.75 -15.20
N THR A 182 11.71 11.52 -14.51
CA THR A 182 12.94 12.05 -15.10
C THR A 182 14.04 11.00 -14.92
N ALA A 183 14.70 10.64 -16.01
CA ALA A 183 15.91 9.83 -15.92
C ALA A 183 16.93 10.57 -15.07
N GLY A 184 17.46 9.91 -14.03
CA GLY A 184 18.54 10.41 -13.19
C GLY A 184 19.89 10.32 -13.91
#